data_1ba394059c6469b832d6fe121a1a0f41
#
_entry.id   1ba394059c6469b832d6fe121a1a0f41
#
_cell.length_a   1.000
_cell.length_b   1.000
_cell.length_c   1.000
_cell.angle_alpha   90.00
_cell.angle_beta   90.00
_cell.angle_gamma   90.00
#
_symmetry.space_group_name_H-M   'P 1'
#
loop_
_entity.id
_entity.type
_entity.pdbx_description
1 polymer ?
#
loop_
_entity_poly.entity_id
_entity_poly.type
_entity_poly.pdbx_seq_one_letter_code
_entity_poly.pdbx_strand_id
1 'polypeptide(L)'
;MKYVYRRWGMDNRNFTRVNYSAGASVRYGIEVALCNTGNLSLQGMYLKTDHDIPLNAPVNVTLYHSSQEPLKVNAKVVRKEVTGVGLQINNLNVKSFVQLRNIVTEHCSDKGAVMQETFKMLKCIY
;
A
#
# COMPACT_ATOMS: atom_id res chain seq x y z
N MET A 1 -9.51 -15.46 18.20
CA MET A 1 -9.58 -15.70 17.70
C MET A 1 -9.61 -15.64 17.44
N LYS A 2 -9.66 -15.28 17.38
CA LYS A 2 -9.79 -15.27 16.86
C LYS A 2 -9.77 -14.77 16.72
N TYR A 3 -9.90 -14.41 16.75
CA TYR A 3 -10.07 -14.08 16.30
C TYR A 3 -10.06 -13.42 16.31
N VAL A 4 -9.96 -13.06 16.45
CA VAL A 4 -10.00 -12.72 16.05
C VAL A 4 -9.87 -12.06 15.93
N TYR A 5 -9.99 -11.64 16.15
CA TYR A 5 -9.98 -11.40 15.63
C TYR A 5 -10.04 -10.66 15.35
N ARG A 6 -10.03 -10.01 15.26
CA ARG A 6 -10.17 -9.66 14.72
C ARG A 6 -10.18 -8.75 14.63
N ARG A 7 -10.28 -8.05 14.71
CA ARG A 7 -10.31 -7.61 14.36
C ARG A 7 -9.86 -6.62 14.30
N TRP A 8 -9.56 -6.03 14.51
CA TRP A 8 -9.02 -5.52 14.13
C TRP A 8 -8.87 -4.93 13.51
N GLY A 9 -8.99 -4.53 13.30
CA GLY A 9 -8.80 -4.44 12.52
C GLY A 9 -8.53 -4.41 12.00
N MET A 10 -8.55 -4.51 11.86
CA MET A 10 -8.27 -4.92 11.20
C MET A 10 -8.20 -5.06 10.39
N ASP A 11 -8.62 -4.60 10.56
CA ASP A 11 -8.36 -5.26 9.80
C ASP A 11 -8.27 -5.25 8.35
N ASN A 12 -7.53 -4.97 7.89
CA ASN A 12 -7.11 -5.02 6.55
C ASN A 12 -6.83 -6.40 6.09
N ARG A 13 -7.29 -7.34 6.81
CA ARG A 13 -7.27 -8.73 6.43
C ARG A 13 -8.21 -9.04 5.30
N ASN A 14 -9.06 -8.06 4.96
CA ASN A 14 -10.00 -8.21 3.86
C ASN A 14 -9.34 -7.97 2.51
N PHE A 15 -8.03 -7.66 2.50
CA PHE A 15 -7.31 -7.39 1.26
C PHE A 15 -6.10 -8.31 1.12
N THR A 16 -5.99 -8.90 -0.06
CA THR A 16 -4.90 -9.79 -0.40
C THR A 16 -3.58 -9.03 -0.39
N ARG A 17 -2.60 -9.57 0.33
CA ARG A 17 -1.26 -8.99 0.40
C ARG A 17 -0.29 -9.85 -0.37
N VAL A 18 0.59 -9.21 -1.12
CA VAL A 18 1.62 -9.91 -1.87
C VAL A 18 2.98 -9.33 -1.51
N ASN A 19 4.00 -10.19 -1.48
CA ASN A 19 5.36 -9.73 -1.31
C ASN A 19 5.82 -9.11 -2.61
N TYR A 20 6.34 -7.90 -2.52
CA TYR A 20 6.79 -7.19 -3.70
C TYR A 20 7.81 -6.15 -3.29
N SER A 21 9.02 -6.27 -3.83
CA SER A 21 10.12 -5.38 -3.50
C SER A 21 10.39 -4.44 -4.67
N ALA A 22 10.23 -3.16 -4.44
CA ALA A 22 10.52 -2.13 -5.44
C ALA A 22 10.95 -0.87 -4.72
N GLY A 23 11.73 -0.05 -5.40
CA GLY A 23 12.11 1.25 -4.87
C GLY A 23 10.91 2.17 -4.80
N ALA A 24 10.89 3.03 -3.78
CA ALA A 24 9.81 3.99 -3.60
C ALA A 24 10.35 5.26 -2.97
N SER A 25 9.63 6.35 -3.16
CA SER A 25 9.87 7.58 -2.43
C SER A 25 8.61 7.94 -1.67
N VAL A 26 8.80 8.49 -0.47
CA VAL A 26 7.70 8.91 0.38
C VAL A 26 7.92 10.38 0.72
N ARG A 27 6.93 11.19 0.41
CA ARG A 27 6.95 12.60 0.77
C ARG A 27 6.01 12.84 1.94
N TYR A 28 6.50 13.49 2.97
CA TYR A 28 5.66 13.95 4.07
C TYR A 28 6.16 15.34 4.47
N GLY A 29 5.24 16.31 4.46
CA GLY A 29 5.64 17.70 4.63
C GLY A 29 6.61 18.11 3.53
N ILE A 30 7.77 18.62 3.93
CA ILE A 30 8.84 18.99 3.00
C ILE A 30 9.91 17.91 2.89
N GLU A 31 9.75 16.81 3.63
CA GLU A 31 10.72 15.71 3.66
C GLU A 31 10.43 14.70 2.57
N VAL A 32 11.48 14.11 2.01
CA VAL A 32 11.36 13.00 1.07
C VAL A 32 12.31 11.90 1.52
N ALA A 33 11.77 10.70 1.72
CA ALA A 33 12.56 9.54 2.10
C ALA A 33 12.55 8.52 0.97
N LEU A 34 13.71 7.93 0.69
CA LEU A 34 13.80 6.80 -0.24
C LEU A 34 13.68 5.52 0.55
N CYS A 35 12.95 4.57 0.02
CA CYS A 35 12.68 3.32 0.73
C CYS A 35 12.38 2.21 -0.26
N ASN A 36 12.02 1.03 0.26
CA ASN A 36 11.64 -0.11 -0.57
C ASN A 36 10.35 -0.69 -0.04
N THR A 37 9.53 -1.21 -0.95
CA THR A 37 8.31 -1.90 -0.52
C THR A 37 8.67 -3.29 0.03
N GLY A 38 7.89 -3.75 1.00
CA GLY A 38 7.98 -5.12 1.49
C GLY A 38 6.78 -5.95 1.05
N ASN A 39 5.59 -5.35 1.08
CA ASN A 39 4.39 -5.99 0.58
C ASN A 39 3.40 -4.93 0.12
N LEU A 40 2.46 -5.36 -0.70
CA LEU A 40 1.42 -4.51 -1.26
C LEU A 40 0.07 -5.20 -1.18
N SER A 41 -0.99 -4.39 -1.06
CA SER A 41 -2.37 -4.80 -1.26
C SER A 41 -3.08 -3.66 -1.96
N LEU A 42 -4.36 -3.85 -2.32
CA LEU A 42 -5.12 -2.76 -2.94
C LEU A 42 -5.38 -1.61 -1.99
N GLN A 43 -5.31 -1.86 -0.66
CA GLN A 43 -5.63 -0.84 0.33
C GLN A 43 -4.41 -0.26 1.01
N GLY A 44 -3.26 -0.91 0.92
CA GLY A 44 -2.11 -0.42 1.66
C GLY A 44 -0.81 -1.09 1.26
N MET A 45 0.24 -0.70 1.94
CA MET A 45 1.56 -1.25 1.68
C MET A 45 2.45 -1.09 2.90
N TYR A 46 3.46 -1.93 2.97
CA TYR A 46 4.51 -1.81 3.96
C TYR A 46 5.77 -1.29 3.27
N LEU A 47 6.34 -0.23 3.82
CA LEU A 47 7.59 0.34 3.29
C LEU A 47 8.70 0.13 4.29
N LYS A 48 9.81 -0.43 3.81
CA LYS A 48 11.01 -0.62 4.61
C LYS A 48 11.82 0.66 4.57
N THR A 49 12.02 1.26 5.72
CA THR A 49 12.76 2.51 5.84
C THR A 49 13.25 2.66 7.26
N ASP A 50 14.39 3.36 7.43
CA ASP A 50 14.88 3.74 8.74
C ASP A 50 14.55 5.20 9.06
N HIS A 51 13.83 5.88 8.17
CA HIS A 51 13.37 7.24 8.42
C HIS A 51 12.21 7.22 9.42
N ASP A 52 12.18 8.24 10.26
CA ASP A 52 11.11 8.36 11.27
C ASP A 52 9.94 9.13 10.67
N ILE A 53 9.00 8.40 10.08
CA ILE A 53 7.80 9.00 9.50
C ILE A 53 6.70 8.90 10.54
N PRO A 54 6.12 10.04 10.95
CA PRO A 54 5.18 10.03 12.09
C PRO A 54 3.92 9.23 11.84
N LEU A 55 3.41 8.62 12.91
CA LEU A 55 2.12 7.95 12.87
C LEU A 55 1.04 8.96 12.49
N ASN A 56 0.10 8.53 11.68
CA ASN A 56 -1.03 9.33 11.17
C ASN A 56 -0.63 10.42 10.18
N ALA A 57 0.65 10.50 9.81
CA ALA A 57 1.08 11.50 8.83
C ALA A 57 0.49 11.20 7.46
N PRO A 58 -0.05 12.22 6.77
CA PRO A 58 -0.41 12.06 5.36
C PRO A 58 0.86 12.03 4.53
N VAL A 59 0.94 11.09 3.60
CA VAL A 59 2.13 10.91 2.77
C VAL A 59 1.74 10.71 1.31
N ASN A 60 2.66 11.08 0.42
CA ASN A 60 2.53 10.79 -1.00
C ASN A 60 3.61 9.77 -1.34
N VAL A 61 3.20 8.63 -1.87
CA VAL A 61 4.13 7.56 -2.21
C VAL A 61 4.23 7.45 -3.71
N THR A 62 5.46 7.38 -4.21
CA THR A 62 5.74 7.07 -5.60
C THR A 62 6.51 5.77 -5.63
N LEU A 63 5.96 4.78 -6.29
CA LEU A 63 6.56 3.45 -6.39
C LEU A 63 7.12 3.27 -7.78
N TYR A 64 8.40 2.92 -7.86
CA TYR A 64 9.10 2.76 -9.13
C TYR A 64 9.20 1.29 -9.48
N HIS A 65 8.47 0.87 -10.52
CA HIS A 65 8.46 -0.53 -10.92
C HIS A 65 8.68 -0.63 -12.42
N SER A 66 9.68 -1.41 -12.80
CA SER A 66 10.06 -1.64 -14.19
C SER A 66 10.25 -0.32 -14.94
N SER A 67 10.11 -0.34 -16.26
CA SER A 67 10.27 0.83 -17.11
C SER A 67 8.97 1.61 -17.30
N GLN A 68 7.92 1.23 -16.58
CA GLN A 68 6.63 1.88 -16.72
C GLN A 68 6.55 3.15 -15.90
N GLU A 69 5.47 3.91 -16.12
CA GLU A 69 5.24 5.11 -15.33
C GLU A 69 5.16 4.77 -13.85
N PRO A 70 5.71 5.62 -12.99
CA PRO A 70 5.62 5.39 -11.55
C PRO A 70 4.18 5.33 -11.07
N LEU A 71 3.96 4.47 -10.08
CA LEU A 71 2.66 4.32 -9.44
C LEU A 71 2.60 5.29 -8.26
N LYS A 72 1.57 6.13 -8.20
CA LYS A 72 1.47 7.18 -7.17
C LYS A 72 0.20 7.02 -6.35
N VAL A 73 0.35 7.09 -5.03
CA VAL A 73 -0.79 7.01 -4.13
C VAL A 73 -0.69 8.06 -3.04
N ASN A 74 -1.85 8.50 -2.55
CA ASN A 74 -1.95 9.30 -1.34
C ASN A 74 -2.34 8.37 -0.21
N ALA A 75 -1.60 8.41 0.88
CA ALA A 75 -1.75 7.45 1.95
C ALA A 75 -1.55 8.10 3.30
N LYS A 76 -1.73 7.30 4.36
CA LYS A 76 -1.53 7.73 5.74
C LYS A 76 -0.78 6.63 6.47
N VAL A 77 0.15 7.01 7.33
CA VAL A 77 0.87 6.05 8.18
C VAL A 77 -0.08 5.54 9.24
N VAL A 78 -0.34 4.23 9.24
CA VAL A 78 -1.25 3.62 10.22
C VAL A 78 -0.52 2.70 11.20
N ARG A 79 0.75 2.40 10.94
CA ARG A 79 1.53 1.54 11.82
C ARG A 79 3.01 1.88 11.66
N LYS A 80 3.72 1.88 12.80
CA LYS A 80 5.16 2.05 12.81
C LYS A 80 5.81 0.81 13.39
N GLU A 81 6.89 0.37 12.76
CA GLU A 81 7.69 -0.75 13.23
C GLU A 81 9.16 -0.38 13.14
N VAL A 82 10.01 -1.18 13.77
CA VAL A 82 11.44 -0.91 13.77
C VAL A 82 11.99 -0.86 12.35
N THR A 83 11.47 -1.72 11.46
CA THR A 83 11.99 -1.86 10.11
C THR A 83 11.30 -0.98 9.08
N GLY A 84 10.20 -0.30 9.46
CA GLY A 84 9.48 0.51 8.50
C GLY A 84 8.11 0.95 8.96
N VAL A 85 7.27 1.29 7.99
CA VAL A 85 5.93 1.81 8.26
C VAL A 85 4.89 1.10 7.41
N GLY A 86 3.71 0.90 8.01
CA GLY A 86 2.55 0.42 7.29
C GLY A 86 1.68 1.59 6.89
N LEU A 87 1.24 1.60 5.64
CA LEU A 87 0.45 2.68 5.07
C LEU A 87 -0.92 2.20 4.65
N GLN A 88 -1.92 3.06 4.81
CA GLN A 88 -3.25 2.84 4.26
C GLN A 88 -3.46 3.81 3.12
N ILE A 89 -3.85 3.30 1.97
CA ILE A 89 -4.10 4.13 0.79
C ILE A 89 -5.42 4.86 0.98
N ASN A 90 -5.39 6.18 0.88
CA ASN A 90 -6.59 7.01 0.95
C ASN A 90 -7.20 7.22 -0.43
N ASN A 91 -6.37 7.54 -1.42
CA ASN A 91 -6.87 7.71 -2.78
C ASN A 91 -5.71 7.59 -3.77
N LEU A 92 -6.06 7.29 -5.02
CA LEU A 92 -5.13 7.21 -6.12
C LEU A 92 -5.91 7.36 -7.42
N ASN A 93 -5.21 7.72 -8.51
CA ASN A 93 -5.90 7.88 -9.78
C ASN A 93 -6.12 6.52 -10.44
N VAL A 94 -6.95 6.50 -11.49
CA VAL A 94 -7.30 5.26 -12.20
C VAL A 94 -6.06 4.54 -12.69
N LYS A 95 -5.12 5.26 -13.28
CA LYS A 95 -3.92 4.65 -13.86
C LYS A 95 -3.09 3.95 -12.80
N SER A 96 -2.87 4.61 -11.66
CA SER A 96 -2.12 4.02 -10.55
C SER A 96 -2.85 2.83 -9.97
N PHE A 97 -4.19 2.91 -9.89
CA PHE A 97 -4.96 1.79 -9.37
C PHE A 97 -4.83 0.56 -10.28
N VAL A 98 -4.91 0.75 -11.60
CA VAL A 98 -4.75 -0.37 -12.53
C VAL A 98 -3.37 -1.00 -12.39
N GLN A 99 -2.32 -0.18 -12.25
CA GLN A 99 -0.97 -0.69 -12.05
C GLN A 99 -0.87 -1.48 -10.75
N LEU A 100 -1.43 -0.95 -9.66
CA LEU A 100 -1.39 -1.63 -8.37
C LEU A 100 -2.14 -2.96 -8.43
N ARG A 101 -3.34 -2.95 -9.03
CA ARG A 101 -4.13 -4.17 -9.16
C ARG A 101 -3.38 -5.23 -9.98
N ASN A 102 -2.71 -4.81 -11.04
CA ASN A 102 -1.95 -5.75 -11.86
C ASN A 102 -0.82 -6.39 -11.06
N ILE A 103 -0.09 -5.61 -10.26
CA ILE A 103 0.97 -6.15 -9.43
C ILE A 103 0.40 -7.17 -8.44
N VAL A 104 -0.65 -6.81 -7.74
CA VAL A 104 -1.24 -7.71 -6.74
C VAL A 104 -1.77 -8.98 -7.42
N THR A 105 -2.44 -8.84 -8.56
CA THR A 105 -3.00 -9.98 -9.28
C THR A 105 -1.90 -10.92 -9.76
N GLU A 106 -0.80 -10.38 -10.26
CA GLU A 106 0.29 -11.21 -10.78
C GLU A 106 1.02 -11.99 -9.69
N HIS A 107 0.99 -11.51 -8.47
CA HIS A 107 1.75 -12.11 -7.38
C HIS A 107 0.88 -12.85 -6.36
N CYS A 108 -0.42 -12.89 -6.57
CA CYS A 108 -1.31 -13.60 -5.64
C CYS A 108 -1.70 -14.95 -6.20
N SER A 109 -2.18 -15.84 -5.31
CA SER A 109 -2.66 -17.16 -5.70
C SER A 109 -4.16 -17.17 -5.99
N ASP A 110 -4.92 -16.21 -5.46
CA ASP A 110 -6.39 -16.15 -5.63
C ASP A 110 -6.79 -14.87 -6.34
N LYS A 111 -6.84 -14.94 -7.66
CA LYS A 111 -7.18 -13.78 -8.47
C LYS A 111 -8.64 -13.36 -8.30
N GLY A 112 -9.51 -14.30 -7.94
CA GLY A 112 -10.91 -14.00 -7.69
C GLY A 112 -11.08 -13.11 -6.47
N ALA A 113 -10.29 -13.34 -5.44
CA ALA A 113 -10.32 -12.49 -4.25
C ALA A 113 -9.96 -11.05 -4.61
N VAL A 114 -8.94 -10.85 -5.45
CA VAL A 114 -8.52 -9.51 -5.86
C VAL A 114 -9.63 -8.82 -6.64
N MET A 115 -10.34 -9.56 -7.48
CA MET A 115 -11.48 -9.02 -8.22
C MET A 115 -12.54 -8.47 -7.28
N GLN A 116 -12.87 -9.22 -6.22
CA GLN A 116 -13.84 -8.78 -5.22
C GLN A 116 -13.34 -7.55 -4.48
N GLU A 117 -12.07 -7.53 -4.15
CA GLU A 117 -11.48 -6.42 -3.40
C GLU A 117 -11.45 -5.14 -4.22
N THR A 118 -11.36 -5.25 -5.55
CA THR A 118 -11.38 -4.10 -6.44
C THR A 118 -12.60 -3.23 -6.19
N PHE A 119 -13.77 -3.85 -6.00
CA PHE A 119 -15.00 -3.09 -5.79
C PHE A 119 -14.98 -2.30 -4.49
N LYS A 120 -14.25 -2.77 -3.49
CA LYS A 120 -14.14 -2.05 -2.22
C LYS A 120 -13.33 -0.77 -2.34
N MET A 121 -12.53 -0.64 -3.39
CA MET A 121 -11.63 0.51 -3.57
C MET A 121 -12.17 1.57 -4.51
N LEU A 122 -13.35 1.36 -5.11
CA LEU A 122 -13.87 2.29 -6.10
C LEU A 122 -13.99 3.72 -5.57
N LYS A 123 -14.37 3.89 -4.31
CA LYS A 123 -14.52 5.21 -3.71
C LYS A 123 -13.18 5.91 -3.49
N CYS A 124 -12.08 5.19 -3.58
CA CYS A 124 -10.74 5.74 -3.38
C CYS A 124 -10.08 6.15 -4.70
N ILE A 125 -10.72 5.88 -5.83
CA ILE A 125 -10.16 6.14 -7.15
C ILE A 125 -10.72 7.45 -7.70
N TYR A 126 -9.84 8.32 -8.18
CA TYR A 126 -10.27 9.60 -8.75
C TYR A 126 -9.77 9.83 -10.17
#